data_76115f91823463c6f0f53526b1ae04a4
#
_entry.id   76115f91823463c6f0f53526b1ae04a4
#
_cell.length_a   1.000
_cell.length_b   1.000
_cell.length_c   1.000
_cell.angle_alpha   90.00
_cell.angle_beta   90.00
_cell.angle_gamma   90.00
#
_symmetry.space_group_name_H-M   'P 1'
#
loop_
_entity.id
_entity.type
_entity.pdbx_description
1 polymer ?
#
loop_
_entity_poly.entity_id
_entity_poly.type
_entity_poly.pdbx_seq_one_letter_code
_entity_poly.pdbx_strand_id
1 'polypeptide(L)'
;EEMLFWTLGFIGQKFYDRFQFAQWGIHLWFYGLPSTGKSAILQFIGDMYDSMDVGILPDNCQADFGLEGMHKSFVILAQELTEKFNLPQALLQQIATDYYLSINRKFDKRENVNFRASFGIASNIVLKYQDNNGSMIRRMLVVHFKNPWPVSKTLNQEAFREITQLIRGRMYLRTCLAYRIMCNYVGKRPIW
;
A
#
# COMPACT_ATOMS: atom_id res chain seq x y z
N GLU A 1 -17.90 3.18 -10.28
CA GLU A 1 -18.08 1.80 -9.74
C GLU A 1 -16.85 0.94 -10.01
N GLU A 2 -16.31 0.92 -11.23
CA GLU A 2 -15.14 0.13 -11.60
C GLU A 2 -13.91 0.42 -10.75
N MET A 3 -13.55 1.69 -10.56
CA MET A 3 -12.41 2.08 -9.71
C MET A 3 -12.57 1.61 -8.26
N LEU A 4 -13.79 1.63 -7.73
CA LEU A 4 -14.06 1.12 -6.39
C LEU A 4 -13.81 -0.39 -6.30
N PHE A 5 -14.26 -1.14 -7.30
CA PHE A 5 -14.03 -2.59 -7.37
C PHE A 5 -12.53 -2.92 -7.38
N TRP A 6 -11.76 -2.26 -8.23
CA TRP A 6 -10.30 -2.43 -8.28
C TRP A 6 -9.63 -2.04 -6.96
N THR A 7 -10.06 -0.93 -6.36
CA THR A 7 -9.53 -0.48 -5.07
C THR A 7 -9.79 -1.52 -3.98
N LEU A 8 -11.01 -2.02 -3.85
CA LEU A 8 -11.36 -3.06 -2.89
C LEU A 8 -10.57 -4.35 -3.14
N GLY A 9 -10.43 -4.75 -4.41
CA GLY A 9 -9.66 -5.92 -4.79
C GLY A 9 -8.19 -5.81 -4.39
N PHE A 10 -7.54 -4.68 -4.65
CA PHE A 10 -6.14 -4.49 -4.26
C PHE A 10 -5.94 -4.25 -2.76
N ILE A 11 -6.93 -3.73 -2.05
CA ILE A 11 -6.93 -3.78 -0.57
C ILE A 11 -7.00 -5.25 -0.12
N GLY A 12 -7.90 -6.03 -0.69
CA GLY A 12 -8.04 -7.46 -0.39
C GLY A 12 -6.78 -8.28 -0.68
N GLN A 13 -6.04 -7.92 -1.74
CA GLN A 13 -4.76 -8.56 -2.06
C GLN A 13 -3.78 -8.48 -0.89
N LYS A 14 -3.82 -7.40 -0.10
CA LYS A 14 -2.90 -7.21 1.02
C LYS A 14 -3.05 -8.28 2.10
N PHE A 15 -4.20 -8.95 2.19
CA PHE A 15 -4.51 -9.98 3.17
C PHE A 15 -4.12 -11.40 2.73
N TYR A 16 -3.45 -11.54 1.61
CA TYR A 16 -2.95 -12.82 1.10
C TYR A 16 -1.44 -12.74 0.91
N ASP A 17 -0.80 -13.91 0.93
CA ASP A 17 0.59 -14.00 0.55
C ASP A 17 0.79 -13.43 -0.86
N ARG A 18 1.88 -12.70 -1.02
CA ARG A 18 2.21 -12.09 -2.29
C ARG A 18 2.31 -13.17 -3.36
N PHE A 19 1.67 -12.91 -4.50
CA PHE A 19 1.59 -13.83 -5.66
C PHE A 19 0.86 -15.16 -5.41
N GLN A 20 0.15 -15.32 -4.29
CA GLN A 20 -0.57 -16.56 -4.01
C GLN A 20 -1.64 -16.87 -5.07
N PHE A 21 -2.40 -15.86 -5.50
CA PHE A 21 -3.49 -16.04 -6.45
C PHE A 21 -3.26 -15.35 -7.79
N ALA A 22 -2.44 -14.32 -7.82
CA ALA A 22 -2.17 -13.55 -9.03
C ALA A 22 -0.73 -13.01 -9.02
N GLN A 23 -0.15 -12.89 -10.21
CA GLN A 23 1.23 -12.41 -10.40
C GLN A 23 1.31 -10.87 -10.46
N TRP A 24 0.50 -10.17 -9.65
CA TRP A 24 0.40 -8.72 -9.68
C TRP A 24 1.09 -8.09 -8.48
N GLY A 25 2.25 -7.53 -8.71
CA GLY A 25 2.94 -6.74 -7.70
C GLY A 25 2.50 -5.28 -7.75
N ILE A 26 1.30 -4.99 -7.24
CA ILE A 26 0.72 -3.65 -7.27
C ILE A 26 0.80 -3.00 -5.90
N HIS A 27 1.31 -1.76 -5.89
CA HIS A 27 1.25 -0.89 -4.73
C HIS A 27 0.00 -0.03 -4.79
N LEU A 28 -0.64 0.18 -3.64
CA LEU A 28 -1.75 1.12 -3.52
C LEU A 28 -1.21 2.52 -3.26
N TRP A 29 -1.68 3.49 -4.03
CA TRP A 29 -1.35 4.89 -3.80
C TRP A 29 -2.61 5.75 -3.74
N PHE A 30 -2.94 6.20 -2.55
CA PHE A 30 -4.02 7.13 -2.29
C PHE A 30 -3.48 8.56 -2.36
N TYR A 31 -3.80 9.24 -3.44
CA TYR A 31 -3.35 10.60 -3.74
C TYR A 31 -4.51 11.59 -3.69
N GLY A 32 -4.26 12.83 -3.27
CA GLY A 32 -5.23 13.91 -3.39
C GLY A 32 -5.30 14.85 -2.19
N LEU A 33 -6.36 15.64 -2.13
CA LEU A 33 -6.52 16.71 -1.16
C LEU A 33 -6.45 16.22 0.30
N PRO A 34 -5.99 17.07 1.25
CA PRO A 34 -6.05 16.74 2.67
C PRO A 34 -7.50 16.52 3.12
N SER A 35 -7.68 15.86 4.26
CA SER A 35 -8.99 15.56 4.87
C SER A 35 -9.97 14.80 3.99
N THR A 36 -9.46 13.94 3.10
CA THR A 36 -10.27 13.11 2.19
C THR A 36 -10.39 11.64 2.63
N GLY A 37 -9.80 11.28 3.77
CA GLY A 37 -9.87 9.91 4.31
C GLY A 37 -8.78 8.95 3.84
N LYS A 38 -7.75 9.39 3.11
CA LYS A 38 -6.64 8.55 2.64
C LYS A 38 -5.97 7.78 3.77
N SER A 39 -5.51 8.50 4.80
CA SER A 39 -4.82 7.91 5.96
C SER A 39 -5.75 7.00 6.76
N ALA A 40 -7.05 7.29 6.79
CA ALA A 40 -8.04 6.44 7.45
C ALA A 40 -8.15 5.06 6.79
N ILE A 41 -8.08 4.98 5.45
CA ILE A 41 -8.07 3.70 4.75
C ILE A 41 -6.77 2.93 5.01
N LEU A 42 -5.61 3.60 5.02
CA LEU A 42 -4.35 2.95 5.37
C LEU A 42 -4.37 2.44 6.81
N GLN A 43 -4.90 3.23 7.74
CA GLN A 43 -5.07 2.81 9.12
C GLN A 43 -5.98 1.57 9.23
N PHE A 44 -7.09 1.57 8.49
CA PHE A 44 -7.99 0.41 8.41
C PHE A 44 -7.26 -0.85 7.92
N ILE A 45 -6.40 -0.72 6.89
CA ILE A 45 -5.58 -1.85 6.41
C ILE A 45 -4.63 -2.32 7.53
N GLY A 46 -3.92 -1.40 8.19
CA GLY A 46 -3.01 -1.72 9.29
C GLY A 46 -3.70 -2.41 10.46
N ASP A 47 -4.89 -1.96 10.82
CA ASP A 47 -5.68 -2.52 11.94
C ASP A 47 -6.17 -3.96 11.70
N MET A 48 -5.99 -4.48 10.49
CA MET A 48 -6.30 -5.88 10.16
C MET A 48 -5.17 -6.86 10.47
N TYR A 49 -4.00 -6.35 10.85
CA TYR A 49 -2.81 -7.12 11.16
C TYR A 49 -2.36 -6.93 12.60
N ASP A 50 -1.59 -7.86 13.08
CA ASP A 50 -0.81 -7.65 14.29
C ASP A 50 0.24 -6.56 14.06
N SER A 51 0.53 -5.77 15.08
CA SER A 51 1.44 -4.62 14.95
C SER A 51 2.85 -5.00 14.46
N MET A 52 3.29 -6.23 14.71
CA MET A 52 4.58 -6.74 14.24
C MET A 52 4.60 -7.04 12.73
N ASP A 53 3.43 -7.22 12.14
CA ASP A 53 3.27 -7.55 10.71
C ASP A 53 3.12 -6.28 9.83
N VAL A 54 3.03 -5.11 10.46
CA VAL A 54 2.89 -3.83 9.78
C VAL A 54 4.20 -3.06 9.84
N GLY A 55 4.80 -2.83 8.68
CA GLY A 55 5.92 -1.88 8.52
C GLY A 55 5.40 -0.46 8.33
N ILE A 56 6.00 0.51 9.00
CA ILE A 56 5.70 1.94 8.78
C ILE A 56 6.90 2.57 8.07
N LEU A 57 6.65 3.11 6.89
CA LEU A 57 7.67 3.80 6.10
C LEU A 57 7.59 5.30 6.38
N PRO A 58 8.59 5.89 7.05
CA PRO A 58 8.59 7.31 7.33
C PRO A 58 8.94 8.13 6.08
N ASP A 59 8.49 9.39 6.03
CA ASP A 59 8.76 10.31 4.93
C ASP A 59 10.28 10.58 4.72
N ASN A 60 11.06 10.55 5.81
CA ASN A 60 12.51 10.72 5.79
C ASN A 60 13.29 9.40 5.62
N CYS A 61 12.68 8.40 5.02
CA CYS A 61 13.30 7.11 4.76
C CYS A 61 14.60 7.27 3.97
N GLN A 62 15.68 6.72 4.52
CA GLN A 62 16.97 6.70 3.81
C GLN A 62 16.96 5.57 2.78
N ALA A 63 17.43 5.88 1.57
CA ALA A 63 17.48 4.93 0.47
C ALA A 63 18.17 3.60 0.82
N ASP A 64 19.25 3.70 1.62
CA ASP A 64 20.09 2.54 1.93
C ASP A 64 19.58 1.68 3.09
N PHE A 65 18.87 2.28 4.07
CA PHE A 65 18.48 1.59 5.31
C PHE A 65 16.99 1.63 5.59
N GLY A 66 16.21 2.34 4.77
CA GLY A 66 14.79 2.58 5.04
C GLY A 66 13.92 1.35 5.05
N LEU A 67 14.39 0.25 4.50
CA LEU A 67 13.68 -1.04 4.48
C LEU A 67 14.24 -2.05 5.47
N GLU A 68 15.22 -1.66 6.30
CA GLU A 68 15.76 -2.53 7.34
C GLU A 68 14.65 -2.97 8.31
N GLY A 69 14.53 -4.26 8.53
CA GLY A 69 13.46 -4.83 9.36
C GLY A 69 12.10 -4.97 8.70
N MET A 70 11.80 -4.21 7.66
CA MET A 70 10.48 -4.26 7.00
C MET A 70 10.26 -5.50 6.12
N HIS A 71 11.31 -6.25 5.82
CA HIS A 71 11.21 -7.49 5.05
C HIS A 71 10.37 -8.58 5.75
N LYS A 72 10.20 -8.47 7.08
CA LYS A 72 9.36 -9.38 7.88
C LYS A 72 7.89 -8.99 7.88
N SER A 73 7.56 -7.75 7.53
CA SER A 73 6.19 -7.26 7.53
C SER A 73 5.40 -7.85 6.36
N PHE A 74 4.08 -8.01 6.54
CA PHE A 74 3.16 -8.38 5.47
C PHE A 74 2.71 -7.19 4.64
N VAL A 75 2.57 -6.04 5.27
CA VAL A 75 2.21 -4.78 4.62
C VAL A 75 3.08 -3.65 5.13
N ILE A 76 3.46 -2.73 4.23
CA ILE A 76 4.17 -1.50 4.59
C ILE A 76 3.26 -0.32 4.28
N LEU A 77 3.04 0.52 5.28
CA LEU A 77 2.21 1.70 5.18
C LEU A 77 3.08 2.96 5.22
N ALA A 78 2.90 3.82 4.22
CA ALA A 78 3.55 5.11 4.11
C ALA A 78 2.48 6.20 4.17
N GLN A 79 2.33 6.83 5.33
CA GLN A 79 1.36 7.90 5.56
C GLN A 79 2.03 9.26 5.37
N GLU A 80 1.29 10.20 4.76
CA GLU A 80 1.69 11.62 4.66
C GLU A 80 3.05 11.85 4.01
N LEU A 81 3.32 11.14 2.90
CA LEU A 81 4.55 11.37 2.16
C LEU A 81 4.59 12.79 1.59
N THR A 82 5.75 13.44 1.75
CA THR A 82 6.04 14.78 1.26
C THR A 82 7.08 14.76 0.13
N GLU A 83 7.50 15.92 -0.35
CA GLU A 83 8.56 16.05 -1.36
C GLU A 83 9.94 15.54 -0.88
N LYS A 84 10.09 15.31 0.42
CA LYS A 84 11.31 14.76 1.04
C LYS A 84 11.44 13.25 0.88
N PHE A 85 10.34 12.59 0.54
CA PHE A 85 10.34 11.15 0.33
C PHE A 85 11.30 10.75 -0.79
N ASN A 86 12.29 9.95 -0.46
CA ASN A 86 13.40 9.61 -1.34
C ASN A 86 13.68 8.11 -1.41
N LEU A 87 12.64 7.29 -1.50
CA LEU A 87 12.85 5.88 -1.81
C LEU A 87 13.14 5.73 -3.32
N PRO A 88 14.26 5.08 -3.71
CA PRO A 88 14.59 4.93 -5.12
C PRO A 88 13.49 4.25 -5.92
N GLN A 89 13.19 4.80 -7.10
CA GLN A 89 12.20 4.23 -8.00
C GLN A 89 12.51 2.77 -8.34
N ALA A 90 13.76 2.45 -8.62
CA ALA A 90 14.21 1.09 -8.92
C ALA A 90 13.89 0.12 -7.78
N LEU A 91 14.02 0.55 -6.53
CA LEU A 91 13.72 -0.27 -5.37
C LEU A 91 12.21 -0.55 -5.24
N LEU A 92 11.35 0.46 -5.46
CA LEU A 92 9.91 0.25 -5.50
C LEU A 92 9.48 -0.69 -6.63
N GLN A 93 10.10 -0.56 -7.79
CA GLN A 93 9.86 -1.45 -8.93
C GLN A 93 10.29 -2.88 -8.61
N GLN A 94 11.45 -3.05 -8.00
CA GLN A 94 11.96 -4.36 -7.61
C GLN A 94 11.07 -5.00 -6.55
N ILE A 95 10.63 -4.26 -5.54
CA ILE A 95 9.67 -4.75 -4.54
C ILE A 95 8.36 -5.22 -5.21
N ALA A 96 7.92 -4.59 -6.29
CA ALA A 96 6.72 -5.00 -7.00
C ALA A 96 6.90 -6.32 -7.79
N THR A 97 8.10 -6.64 -8.22
CA THR A 97 8.37 -7.76 -9.14
C THR A 97 9.08 -8.94 -8.50
N ASP A 98 9.98 -8.68 -7.57
CA ASP A 98 10.91 -9.67 -7.06
C ASP A 98 10.57 -10.12 -5.64
N TYR A 99 10.78 -11.42 -5.38
CA TYR A 99 10.69 -11.97 -4.04
C TYR A 99 11.92 -11.66 -3.19
N TYR A 100 13.09 -11.55 -3.83
CA TYR A 100 14.35 -11.37 -3.15
C TYR A 100 14.89 -9.97 -3.39
N LEU A 101 15.22 -9.29 -2.30
CA LEU A 101 15.87 -7.99 -2.31
C LEU A 101 17.18 -8.06 -1.55
N SER A 102 18.17 -7.34 -2.05
CA SER A 102 19.40 -7.09 -1.31
C SER A 102 19.23 -5.81 -0.52
N ILE A 103 19.13 -5.92 0.79
CA ILE A 103 19.01 -4.78 1.70
C ILE A 103 20.33 -4.52 2.43
N ASN A 104 20.65 -3.26 2.63
CA ASN A 104 21.77 -2.85 3.47
C ASN A 104 21.31 -2.87 4.93
N ARG A 105 22.13 -3.45 5.81
CA ARG A 105 21.95 -3.34 7.25
C ARG A 105 22.93 -2.36 7.83
N LYS A 106 22.48 -1.59 8.81
CA LYS A 106 23.35 -0.67 9.53
C LYS A 106 24.38 -1.48 10.33
N PHE A 107 25.65 -1.24 10.08
CA PHE A 107 26.79 -1.94 10.71
C PHE A 107 26.96 -3.42 10.34
N ASP A 108 26.30 -3.92 9.30
CA ASP A 108 26.40 -5.30 8.86
C ASP A 108 26.52 -5.43 7.33
N LYS A 109 26.79 -6.65 6.86
CA LYS A 109 26.87 -6.94 5.43
C LYS A 109 25.48 -6.90 4.78
N ARG A 110 25.48 -6.65 3.47
CA ARG A 110 24.27 -6.82 2.64
C ARG A 110 23.68 -8.20 2.82
N GLU A 111 22.38 -8.26 3.00
CA GLU A 111 21.63 -9.49 3.12
C GLU A 111 20.58 -9.58 2.02
N ASN A 112 20.48 -10.75 1.39
CA ASN A 112 19.38 -11.07 0.49
C ASN A 112 18.22 -11.59 1.32
N VAL A 113 17.13 -10.84 1.31
CA VAL A 113 15.94 -11.15 2.09
C VAL A 113 14.76 -11.47 1.18
N ASN A 114 13.89 -12.35 1.64
CA ASN A 114 12.59 -12.55 1.01
C ASN A 114 11.68 -11.40 1.44
N PHE A 115 11.33 -10.54 0.49
CA PHE A 115 10.51 -9.35 0.75
C PHE A 115 9.04 -9.63 0.40
N ARG A 116 8.24 -9.88 1.42
CA ARG A 116 6.82 -10.25 1.26
C ARG A 116 5.89 -9.07 1.20
N ALA A 117 6.27 -7.96 1.80
CA ALA A 117 5.40 -6.81 1.96
C ALA A 117 5.02 -6.15 0.64
N SER A 118 3.80 -5.66 0.58
CA SER A 118 3.34 -4.72 -0.43
C SER A 118 3.05 -3.38 0.20
N PHE A 119 3.14 -2.30 -0.61
CA PHE A 119 2.97 -0.94 -0.11
C PHE A 119 1.53 -0.45 -0.21
N GLY A 120 1.10 0.26 0.87
CA GLY A 120 0.01 1.20 0.86
C GLY A 120 0.55 2.60 1.12
N ILE A 121 0.34 3.52 0.20
CA ILE A 121 0.92 4.88 0.22
C ILE A 121 -0.21 5.90 0.29
N ALA A 122 -0.06 6.93 1.12
CA ALA A 122 -0.91 8.12 1.09
C ALA A 122 -0.06 9.38 0.95
N SER A 123 -0.45 10.27 0.05
CA SER A 123 0.21 11.57 -0.14
C SER A 123 -0.77 12.65 -0.56
N ASN A 124 -0.45 13.90 -0.25
CA ASN A 124 -1.17 15.07 -0.77
C ASN A 124 -0.53 15.60 -2.06
N ILE A 125 0.64 15.09 -2.41
CA ILE A 125 1.42 15.48 -3.58
C ILE A 125 1.63 14.30 -4.51
N VAL A 126 1.92 14.57 -5.76
CA VAL A 126 2.39 13.55 -6.71
C VAL A 126 3.86 13.27 -6.42
N LEU A 127 4.19 12.00 -6.19
CA LEU A 127 5.57 11.58 -6.00
C LEU A 127 6.35 11.77 -7.31
N LYS A 128 7.54 12.37 -7.20
CA LYS A 128 8.38 12.70 -8.36
C LYS A 128 9.20 11.49 -8.80
N TYR A 129 8.58 10.62 -9.58
CA TYR A 129 9.29 9.55 -10.27
C TYR A 129 9.38 9.85 -11.77
N GLN A 130 10.57 9.64 -12.35
CA GLN A 130 10.74 9.71 -13.80
C GLN A 130 10.29 8.39 -14.42
N ASP A 131 9.14 8.39 -15.08
CA ASP A 131 8.57 7.19 -15.66
C ASP A 131 8.34 7.35 -17.17
N ASN A 132 9.44 7.40 -17.92
CA ASN A 132 9.41 7.65 -19.36
C ASN A 132 8.80 6.48 -20.17
N ASN A 133 8.70 5.30 -19.59
CA ASN A 133 8.25 4.08 -20.28
C ASN A 133 7.09 3.35 -19.56
N GLY A 134 6.42 4.00 -18.62
CA GLY A 134 5.31 3.41 -17.86
C GLY A 134 5.72 2.32 -16.88
N SER A 135 7.02 2.16 -16.64
CA SER A 135 7.54 1.07 -15.81
C SER A 135 7.10 1.15 -14.34
N MET A 136 6.89 2.36 -13.85
CA MET A 136 6.44 2.61 -12.48
C MET A 136 4.91 2.59 -12.39
N ILE A 137 4.25 3.30 -13.29
CA ILE A 137 2.79 3.48 -13.23
C ILE A 137 2.03 2.16 -13.33
N ARG A 138 2.51 1.20 -14.11
CA ARG A 138 1.92 -0.14 -14.21
C ARG A 138 2.05 -0.98 -12.93
N ARG A 139 2.83 -0.53 -11.96
CA ARG A 139 3.01 -1.17 -10.65
C ARG A 139 2.29 -0.47 -9.54
N MET A 140 1.50 0.55 -9.87
CA MET A 140 0.77 1.34 -8.91
C MET A 140 -0.71 1.45 -9.28
N LEU A 141 -1.58 1.15 -8.35
CA LEU A 141 -2.97 1.59 -8.44
C LEU A 141 -3.07 2.95 -7.75
N VAL A 142 -3.21 4.01 -8.55
CA VAL A 142 -3.37 5.37 -8.04
C VAL A 142 -4.86 5.69 -7.92
N VAL A 143 -5.30 5.93 -6.70
CA VAL A 143 -6.67 6.32 -6.41
C VAL A 143 -6.70 7.80 -6.01
N HIS A 144 -7.34 8.62 -6.82
CA HIS A 144 -7.37 10.06 -6.62
C HIS A 144 -8.56 10.49 -5.75
N PHE A 145 -8.26 11.03 -4.59
CA PHE A 145 -9.23 11.56 -3.62
C PHE A 145 -9.44 13.05 -3.84
N LYS A 146 -10.54 13.40 -4.48
CA LYS A 146 -10.83 14.79 -4.93
C LYS A 146 -11.67 15.58 -3.94
N ASN A 147 -12.50 14.91 -3.15
CA ASN A 147 -13.52 15.55 -2.34
C ASN A 147 -13.13 15.53 -0.86
N PRO A 148 -12.69 16.65 -0.28
CA PRO A 148 -12.41 16.71 1.14
C PRO A 148 -13.72 16.56 1.94
N TRP A 149 -13.62 15.90 3.07
CA TRP A 149 -14.71 15.78 4.00
C TRP A 149 -14.97 17.15 4.64
N PRO A 150 -16.22 17.66 4.67
CA PRO A 150 -16.51 18.96 5.27
C PRO A 150 -16.12 18.98 6.75
N VAL A 151 -15.43 20.04 7.17
CA VAL A 151 -14.99 20.20 8.57
C VAL A 151 -16.16 20.10 9.56
N SER A 152 -17.33 20.62 9.18
CA SER A 152 -18.57 20.54 9.98
C SER A 152 -19.12 19.12 10.15
N LYS A 153 -18.64 18.16 9.34
CA LYS A 153 -19.03 16.74 9.37
C LYS A 153 -17.86 15.83 9.76
N THR A 154 -16.75 16.41 10.24
CA THR A 154 -15.61 15.62 10.66
C THR A 154 -16.03 14.75 11.85
N LEU A 155 -16.05 13.45 11.61
CA LEU A 155 -16.23 12.47 12.68
C LEU A 155 -15.08 12.65 13.68
N ASN A 156 -15.43 12.66 14.94
CA ASN A 156 -14.42 12.57 16.00
C ASN A 156 -13.67 11.24 15.77
N GLN A 157 -12.37 11.26 16.08
CA GLN A 157 -11.50 10.08 15.87
C GLN A 157 -12.00 8.83 16.62
N GLU A 158 -12.64 9.03 17.76
CA GLU A 158 -13.22 7.96 18.58
C GLU A 158 -14.41 7.31 17.88
N ALA A 159 -15.36 8.10 17.40
CA ALA A 159 -16.49 7.60 16.63
C ALA A 159 -16.03 6.88 15.34
N PHE A 160 -14.97 7.38 14.69
CA PHE A 160 -14.38 6.70 13.52
C PHE A 160 -13.82 5.33 13.90
N ARG A 161 -13.09 5.23 15.02
CA ARG A 161 -12.56 3.94 15.51
C ARG A 161 -13.66 2.96 15.85
N GLU A 162 -14.71 3.39 16.55
CA GLU A 162 -15.86 2.54 16.88
C GLU A 162 -16.55 2.01 15.63
N ILE A 163 -16.85 2.88 14.65
CA ILE A 163 -17.45 2.47 13.38
C ILE A 163 -16.54 1.48 12.65
N THR A 164 -15.24 1.76 12.60
CA THR A 164 -14.28 0.90 11.90
C THR A 164 -14.21 -0.47 12.55
N GLN A 165 -14.22 -0.54 13.88
CA GLN A 165 -14.25 -1.82 14.60
C GLN A 165 -15.53 -2.61 14.30
N LEU A 166 -16.68 -1.92 14.28
CA LEU A 166 -17.99 -2.56 14.02
C LEU A 166 -18.08 -3.17 12.62
N ILE A 167 -17.54 -2.49 11.61
CA ILE A 167 -17.63 -2.92 10.21
C ILE A 167 -16.41 -3.74 9.74
N ARG A 168 -15.36 -3.86 10.55
CA ARG A 168 -14.07 -4.47 10.19
C ARG A 168 -14.22 -5.81 9.51
N GLY A 169 -14.92 -6.75 10.13
CA GLY A 169 -15.10 -8.10 9.57
C GLY A 169 -15.83 -8.10 8.22
N ARG A 170 -16.84 -7.24 8.07
CA ARG A 170 -17.58 -7.13 6.80
C ARG A 170 -16.72 -6.52 5.68
N MET A 171 -15.92 -5.51 6.00
CA MET A 171 -15.02 -4.90 5.04
C MET A 171 -13.91 -5.86 4.63
N TYR A 172 -13.33 -6.59 5.58
CA TYR A 172 -12.36 -7.65 5.31
C TYR A 172 -12.91 -8.66 4.30
N LEU A 173 -14.07 -9.23 4.59
CA LEU A 173 -14.71 -10.22 3.70
C LEU A 173 -14.99 -9.64 2.32
N ARG A 174 -15.50 -8.42 2.22
CA ARG A 174 -15.77 -7.75 0.94
C ARG A 174 -14.51 -7.52 0.11
N THR A 175 -13.45 -7.08 0.73
CA THR A 175 -12.18 -6.84 0.04
C THR A 175 -11.54 -8.15 -0.42
N CYS A 176 -11.54 -9.18 0.42
CA CYS A 176 -11.06 -10.51 0.05
C CYS A 176 -11.90 -11.11 -1.09
N LEU A 177 -13.22 -10.98 -1.05
CA LEU A 177 -14.09 -11.44 -2.12
C LEU A 177 -13.84 -10.69 -3.43
N ALA A 178 -13.71 -9.36 -3.38
CA ALA A 178 -13.37 -8.55 -4.56
C ALA A 178 -12.06 -9.01 -5.18
N TYR A 179 -11.02 -9.26 -4.38
CA TYR A 179 -9.75 -9.78 -4.87
C TYR A 179 -9.90 -11.16 -5.52
N ARG A 180 -10.62 -12.08 -4.92
CA ARG A 180 -10.86 -13.42 -5.49
C ARG A 180 -11.62 -13.36 -6.81
N ILE A 181 -12.64 -12.51 -6.91
CA ILE A 181 -13.38 -12.26 -8.15
C ILE A 181 -12.45 -11.68 -9.21
N MET A 182 -11.65 -10.70 -8.85
CA MET A 182 -10.66 -10.07 -9.73
C MET A 182 -9.65 -11.10 -10.27
N CYS A 183 -9.12 -11.97 -9.43
CA CYS A 183 -8.20 -13.04 -9.82
C CYS A 183 -8.86 -14.04 -10.78
N ASN A 184 -10.12 -14.38 -10.56
CA ASN A 184 -10.87 -15.29 -11.43
C ASN A 184 -11.20 -14.62 -12.79
N TYR A 185 -11.52 -13.33 -12.79
CA TYR A 185 -11.88 -12.59 -13.99
C TYR A 185 -10.67 -12.30 -14.90
N VAL A 186 -9.56 -11.84 -14.32
CA VAL A 186 -8.36 -11.49 -15.08
C VAL A 186 -7.43 -12.68 -15.23
N GLY A 187 -7.57 -13.69 -14.37
CA GLY A 187 -6.68 -14.83 -14.31
C GLY A 187 -5.31 -14.50 -13.74
N LYS A 188 -4.35 -15.40 -13.96
CA LYS A 188 -2.95 -15.20 -13.51
C LYS A 188 -2.13 -14.33 -14.48
N ARG A 189 -2.77 -13.73 -15.48
CA ARG A 189 -2.09 -12.90 -16.49
C ARG A 189 -1.71 -11.55 -15.88
N PRO A 190 -0.63 -10.90 -16.37
CA PRO A 190 -0.39 -9.49 -16.08
C PRO A 190 -1.62 -8.65 -16.44
N ILE A 191 -1.94 -7.66 -15.65
CA ILE A 191 -3.11 -6.81 -15.90
C ILE A 191 -2.83 -5.83 -17.07
N TRP A 192 -1.58 -5.64 -17.42
CA TRP A 192 -1.05 -4.78 -18.51
C TRP A 192 0.19 -5.34 -19.15
#